data_54d9146c9967dabb31cf431fbf409b4c
#
_entry.id   54d9146c9967dabb31cf431fbf409b4c
#
_cell.length_a   1.000
_cell.length_b   1.000
_cell.length_c   1.000
_cell.angle_alpha   90.00
_cell.angle_beta   90.00
_cell.angle_gamma   90.00
#
_symmetry.space_group_name_H-M   'P 1'
#
loop_
_entity.id
_entity.type
_entity.pdbx_description
1 polymer ?
#
loop_
_entity_poly.entity_id
_entity_poly.type
_entity_poly.pdbx_seq_one_letter_code
_entity_poly.pdbx_strand_id
1 'polypeptide(L)'
;MKIVIVGGGTAGWLTAAMIVKTNTILKKQGLQPVYDITVIESSNVPIIGAGEGSTGLFQETIVSRFKDLGINELDFINQTGATLKMGIRLKDWNGIGTEFLSPIQPSDTYKYNIDLNFLSCLSNGNVSDASFCGYLLGRDLSSYNFDRIKTTGHHSYHFDARKVGKYLKSICIKH
;
A
#
# COMPACT_ATOMS: atom_id res chain seq x y z
N MET A 1 24.98 11.02 10.14
CA MET A 1 24.43 10.26 11.31
C MET A 1 24.38 8.79 10.93
N LYS A 2 24.86 7.88 11.81
CA LYS A 2 24.78 6.44 11.57
C LYS A 2 23.45 5.90 12.11
N ILE A 3 22.75 5.10 11.31
CA ILE A 3 21.48 4.47 11.64
C ILE A 3 21.64 2.97 11.40
N VAL A 4 21.29 2.17 12.41
CA VAL A 4 21.24 0.73 12.29
C VAL A 4 19.80 0.25 12.40
N ILE A 5 19.33 -0.48 11.40
CA ILE A 5 18.02 -1.12 11.36
C ILE A 5 18.20 -2.61 11.58
N VAL A 6 17.58 -3.16 12.62
CA VAL A 6 17.63 -4.59 12.91
C VAL A 6 16.34 -5.23 12.44
N GLY A 7 16.45 -6.10 11.44
CA GLY A 7 15.36 -6.84 10.82
C GLY A 7 15.23 -6.55 9.32
N GLY A 8 15.36 -7.58 8.49
CA GLY A 8 15.30 -7.53 7.02
C GLY A 8 13.93 -7.86 6.42
N GLY A 9 12.86 -7.78 7.22
CA GLY A 9 11.51 -7.94 6.73
C GLY A 9 10.97 -6.69 6.02
N THR A 10 9.70 -6.73 5.61
CA THR A 10 9.01 -5.61 4.93
C THR A 10 9.15 -4.30 5.71
N ALA A 11 8.94 -4.31 7.02
CA ALA A 11 9.03 -3.11 7.87
C ALA A 11 10.45 -2.52 7.89
N GLY A 12 11.47 -3.37 8.04
CA GLY A 12 12.88 -2.92 8.06
C GLY A 12 13.29 -2.28 6.73
N TRP A 13 12.95 -2.91 5.62
CA TRP A 13 13.26 -2.38 4.28
C TRP A 13 12.41 -1.17 3.91
N LEU A 14 11.14 -1.06 4.39
CA LEU A 14 10.36 0.17 4.26
C LEU A 14 11.03 1.33 5.01
N THR A 15 11.48 1.09 6.24
CA THR A 15 12.20 2.08 7.05
C THR A 15 13.48 2.52 6.34
N ALA A 16 14.27 1.59 5.83
CA ALA A 16 15.47 1.88 5.06
C ALA A 16 15.15 2.74 3.83
N ALA A 17 14.11 2.38 3.05
CA ALA A 17 13.71 3.12 1.86
C ALA A 17 13.28 4.56 2.18
N MET A 18 12.60 4.80 3.30
CA MET A 18 12.24 6.16 3.74
C MET A 18 13.49 7.03 3.99
N ILE A 19 14.52 6.46 4.61
CA ILE A 19 15.76 7.19 4.92
C ILE A 19 16.60 7.37 3.65
N VAL A 20 16.72 6.32 2.83
CA VAL A 20 17.40 6.38 1.53
C VAL A 20 16.78 7.44 0.63
N LYS A 21 15.44 7.54 0.60
CA LYS A 21 14.74 8.61 -0.12
C LYS A 21 15.22 9.99 0.32
N THR A 22 15.34 10.23 1.64
CA THR A 22 15.81 11.51 2.15
C THR A 22 17.23 11.82 1.63
N ASN A 23 18.13 10.87 1.70
CA ASN A 23 19.48 11.02 1.13
C ASN A 23 19.44 11.30 -0.40
N THR A 24 18.55 10.62 -1.12
CA THR A 24 18.39 10.80 -2.58
C THR A 24 17.90 12.21 -2.91
N ILE A 25 16.97 12.75 -2.14
CA ILE A 25 16.48 14.13 -2.30
C ILE A 25 17.61 15.12 -2.02
N LEU A 26 18.38 14.93 -0.96
CA LEU A 26 19.53 15.79 -0.63
C LEU A 26 20.56 15.79 -1.76
N LYS A 27 20.93 14.62 -2.28
CA LYS A 27 21.83 14.50 -3.44
C LYS A 27 21.31 15.26 -4.66
N LYS A 28 20.01 15.16 -4.97
CA LYS A 28 19.40 15.91 -6.10
C LYS A 28 19.45 17.41 -5.91
N GLN A 29 19.53 17.89 -4.67
CA GLN A 29 19.68 19.31 -4.31
C GLN A 29 21.15 19.74 -4.22
N GLY A 30 22.10 18.87 -4.56
CA GLY A 30 23.55 19.16 -4.47
C GLY A 30 24.10 19.09 -3.04
N LEU A 31 23.32 18.55 -2.10
CA LEU A 31 23.72 18.41 -0.70
C LEU A 31 24.31 17.02 -0.43
N GLN A 32 25.15 16.91 0.61
CA GLN A 32 25.70 15.62 1.03
C GLN A 32 24.63 14.77 1.75
N PRO A 33 24.67 13.44 1.58
CA PRO A 33 23.85 12.53 2.37
C PRO A 33 24.12 12.70 3.87
N VAL A 34 23.05 12.76 4.66
CA VAL A 34 23.15 12.93 6.12
C VAL A 34 23.17 11.60 6.87
N TYR A 35 22.57 10.55 6.27
CA TYR A 35 22.37 9.28 6.91
C TYR A 35 23.24 8.18 6.30
N ASP A 36 24.01 7.51 7.16
CA ASP A 36 24.74 6.28 6.86
C ASP A 36 23.91 5.11 7.43
N ILE A 37 23.41 4.24 6.55
CA ILE A 37 22.38 3.27 6.91
C ILE A 37 22.95 1.86 6.82
N THR A 38 22.79 1.10 7.90
CA THR A 38 23.11 -0.33 7.95
C THR A 38 21.85 -1.11 8.29
N VAL A 39 21.49 -2.10 7.48
CA VAL A 39 20.42 -3.05 7.77
C VAL A 39 21.04 -4.38 8.17
N ILE A 40 20.68 -4.88 9.35
CA ILE A 40 21.13 -6.18 9.86
C ILE A 40 19.97 -7.15 9.74
N GLU A 41 20.16 -8.20 8.96
CA GLU A 41 19.19 -9.28 8.79
C GLU A 41 19.82 -10.64 9.03
N SER A 42 19.04 -11.60 9.53
CA SER A 42 19.48 -12.97 9.74
C SER A 42 19.38 -13.76 8.44
N SER A 43 20.43 -14.51 8.11
CA SER A 43 20.37 -15.51 7.03
C SER A 43 19.58 -16.77 7.41
N ASN A 44 19.40 -17.02 8.70
CA ASN A 44 18.82 -18.25 9.24
C ASN A 44 17.36 -18.10 9.67
N VAL A 45 16.90 -16.87 9.87
CA VAL A 45 15.50 -16.59 10.24
C VAL A 45 14.76 -16.10 9.01
N PRO A 46 13.87 -16.91 8.42
CA PRO A 46 13.11 -16.48 7.25
C PRO A 46 12.12 -15.38 7.62
N ILE A 47 11.76 -14.58 6.65
CA ILE A 47 10.63 -13.65 6.79
C ILE A 47 9.37 -14.49 7.03
N ILE A 48 8.76 -14.31 8.20
CA ILE A 48 7.50 -14.96 8.56
C ILE A 48 6.37 -14.16 7.94
N GLY A 49 5.94 -14.55 6.76
CA GLY A 49 4.83 -13.91 6.07
C GLY A 49 4.18 -14.92 5.14
N ALA A 50 2.94 -15.29 5.44
CA ALA A 50 2.13 -16.18 4.59
C ALA A 50 1.43 -15.44 3.46
N GLY A 51 1.49 -14.14 3.45
CA GLY A 51 0.76 -13.23 2.61
C GLY A 51 0.20 -12.10 3.45
N GLU A 52 0.34 -10.88 3.00
CA GLU A 52 -0.06 -9.70 3.74
C GLU A 52 -1.07 -8.87 2.93
N GLY A 53 -2.09 -8.35 3.63
CA GLY A 53 -2.98 -7.35 3.11
C GLY A 53 -2.58 -5.98 3.66
N SER A 54 -2.30 -5.04 2.79
CA SER A 54 -1.90 -3.69 3.19
C SER A 54 -3.09 -2.73 3.33
N THR A 55 -2.79 -1.51 3.77
CA THR A 55 -3.70 -0.38 3.85
C THR A 55 -3.46 0.61 2.71
N GLY A 56 -4.38 1.55 2.51
CA GLY A 56 -4.21 2.62 1.52
C GLY A 56 -2.94 3.47 1.73
N LEU A 57 -2.50 3.63 2.99
CA LEU A 57 -1.24 4.32 3.30
C LEU A 57 -0.01 3.62 2.69
N PHE A 58 -0.04 2.29 2.62
CA PHE A 58 1.04 1.53 1.98
C PHE A 58 1.07 1.79 0.47
N GLN A 59 -0.09 1.79 -0.19
CA GLN A 59 -0.21 2.13 -1.61
C GLN A 59 0.30 3.54 -1.89
N GLU A 60 -0.13 4.52 -1.11
CA GLU A 60 0.36 5.90 -1.21
C GLU A 60 1.89 5.98 -1.03
N THR A 61 2.44 5.20 -0.10
CA THR A 61 3.88 5.16 0.15
C THR A 61 4.64 4.62 -1.06
N ILE A 62 4.20 3.51 -1.63
CA ILE A 62 4.84 2.89 -2.81
C ILE A 62 4.72 3.82 -4.02
N VAL A 63 3.52 4.31 -4.33
CA VAL A 63 3.25 5.04 -5.58
C VAL A 63 3.70 6.49 -5.53
N SER A 64 3.48 7.18 -4.41
CA SER A 64 3.71 8.62 -4.30
C SER A 64 5.01 8.94 -3.57
N ARG A 65 5.20 8.35 -2.38
CA ARG A 65 6.33 8.72 -1.52
C ARG A 65 7.66 8.18 -2.03
N PHE A 66 7.69 7.01 -2.68
CA PHE A 66 8.92 6.40 -3.20
C PHE A 66 9.18 6.66 -4.69
N LYS A 67 8.41 7.52 -5.31
CA LYS A 67 8.63 7.97 -6.69
C LYS A 67 10.06 8.49 -6.91
N ASP A 68 10.67 9.18 -5.94
CA ASP A 68 12.06 9.66 -6.03
C ASP A 68 13.10 8.53 -6.04
N LEU A 69 12.75 7.34 -5.60
CA LEU A 69 13.55 6.12 -5.69
C LEU A 69 13.34 5.36 -7.01
N GLY A 70 12.58 5.93 -7.95
CA GLY A 70 12.28 5.30 -9.24
C GLY A 70 11.24 4.19 -9.15
N ILE A 71 10.53 4.05 -8.02
CA ILE A 71 9.45 3.07 -7.89
C ILE A 71 8.23 3.56 -8.64
N ASN A 72 7.67 2.71 -9.49
CA ASN A 72 6.34 2.88 -10.05
C ASN A 72 5.47 1.66 -9.72
N GLU A 73 4.17 1.85 -9.78
CA GLU A 73 3.22 0.85 -9.32
C GLU A 73 3.23 -0.45 -10.13
N LEU A 74 3.36 -0.34 -11.46
CA LEU A 74 3.37 -1.52 -12.32
C LEU A 74 4.63 -2.37 -12.10
N ASP A 75 5.78 -1.72 -11.94
CA ASP A 75 7.02 -2.42 -11.60
C ASP A 75 6.90 -3.11 -10.24
N PHE A 76 6.36 -2.41 -9.23
CA PHE A 76 6.09 -3.01 -7.92
C PHE A 76 5.19 -4.25 -8.03
N ILE A 77 4.06 -4.16 -8.73
CA ILE A 77 3.13 -5.28 -8.92
C ILE A 77 3.83 -6.44 -9.63
N ASN A 78 4.53 -6.18 -10.71
CA ASN A 78 5.21 -7.20 -11.50
C ASN A 78 6.33 -7.92 -10.71
N GLN A 79 7.15 -7.18 -9.97
CA GLN A 79 8.28 -7.73 -9.22
C GLN A 79 7.84 -8.48 -7.96
N THR A 80 6.74 -8.07 -7.35
CA THR A 80 6.27 -8.66 -6.10
C THR A 80 5.16 -9.69 -6.27
N GLY A 81 4.51 -9.72 -7.44
CA GLY A 81 3.29 -10.50 -7.67
C GLY A 81 2.11 -10.00 -6.83
N ALA A 82 2.12 -8.72 -6.47
CA ALA A 82 1.04 -8.10 -5.71
C ALA A 82 -0.27 -8.08 -6.51
N THR A 83 -1.38 -8.22 -5.80
CA THR A 83 -2.73 -8.05 -6.36
C THR A 83 -3.45 -6.92 -5.68
N LEU A 84 -4.44 -6.33 -6.36
CA LEU A 84 -5.18 -5.19 -5.82
C LEU A 84 -6.15 -5.64 -4.72
N LYS A 85 -6.11 -4.93 -3.59
CA LYS A 85 -7.04 -5.09 -2.48
C LYS A 85 -7.99 -3.91 -2.46
N MET A 86 -9.27 -4.15 -2.73
CA MET A 86 -10.31 -3.11 -2.77
C MET A 86 -10.97 -2.88 -1.42
N GLY A 87 -10.97 -3.90 -0.57
CA GLY A 87 -11.63 -3.84 0.74
C GLY A 87 -11.63 -5.18 1.45
N ILE A 88 -12.47 -5.28 2.45
CA ILE A 88 -12.68 -6.47 3.25
C ILE A 88 -14.18 -6.79 3.25
N ARG A 89 -14.52 -8.02 2.93
CA ARG A 89 -15.87 -8.56 3.06
C ARG A 89 -15.98 -9.22 4.43
N LEU A 90 -16.81 -8.69 5.30
CA LEU A 90 -17.01 -9.16 6.65
C LEU A 90 -18.33 -9.95 6.70
N LYS A 91 -18.24 -11.24 7.01
CA LYS A 91 -19.38 -12.16 7.11
C LYS A 91 -19.65 -12.50 8.57
N ASP A 92 -20.93 -12.60 8.92
CA ASP A 92 -21.41 -13.01 10.24
C ASP A 92 -20.94 -12.12 11.40
N TRP A 93 -20.38 -10.95 11.12
CA TRP A 93 -19.87 -10.02 12.13
C TRP A 93 -20.98 -9.42 12.99
N ASN A 94 -22.11 -9.09 12.37
CA ASN A 94 -23.29 -8.54 13.04
C ASN A 94 -24.40 -9.60 13.26
N GLY A 95 -24.05 -10.87 13.26
CA GLY A 95 -24.97 -12.00 13.38
C GLY A 95 -24.91 -12.93 12.17
N ILE A 96 -25.30 -14.19 12.38
CA ILE A 96 -25.24 -15.23 11.34
C ILE A 96 -26.07 -14.82 10.12
N GLY A 97 -25.49 -14.93 8.94
CA GLY A 97 -26.11 -14.59 7.65
C GLY A 97 -25.97 -13.10 7.25
N THR A 98 -25.35 -12.26 8.10
CA THR A 98 -25.08 -10.88 7.74
C THR A 98 -23.77 -10.73 6.97
N GLU A 99 -23.72 -9.76 6.07
CA GLU A 99 -22.49 -9.41 5.34
C GLU A 99 -22.44 -7.90 5.13
N PHE A 100 -21.24 -7.33 5.26
CA PHE A 100 -20.98 -5.95 4.82
C PHE A 100 -19.58 -5.80 4.24
N LEU A 101 -19.41 -4.78 3.40
CA LEU A 101 -18.15 -4.46 2.74
C LEU A 101 -17.50 -3.26 3.41
N SER A 102 -16.23 -3.41 3.80
CA SER A 102 -15.41 -2.32 4.31
C SER A 102 -14.39 -1.92 3.24
N PRO A 103 -14.54 -0.75 2.58
CA PRO A 103 -13.58 -0.30 1.58
C PRO A 103 -12.22 0.00 2.23
N ILE A 104 -11.13 -0.22 1.46
CA ILE A 104 -9.77 -0.08 1.99
C ILE A 104 -9.32 1.38 2.08
N GLN A 105 -9.95 2.28 1.35
CA GLN A 105 -9.55 3.67 1.21
C GLN A 105 -10.60 4.61 1.83
N PRO A 106 -10.51 4.93 3.12
CA PRO A 106 -11.47 5.82 3.78
C PRO A 106 -11.37 7.28 3.29
N SER A 107 -10.21 7.71 2.74
CA SER A 107 -10.05 9.06 2.17
C SER A 107 -11.02 9.37 1.02
N ASP A 108 -11.56 8.34 0.39
CA ASP A 108 -12.58 8.47 -0.65
C ASP A 108 -13.89 9.07 -0.11
N THR A 109 -14.27 8.69 1.10
CA THR A 109 -15.44 9.20 1.80
C THR A 109 -15.32 10.67 2.20
N TYR A 110 -14.14 11.11 2.59
CA TYR A 110 -13.89 12.51 2.97
C TYR A 110 -13.93 13.47 1.78
N LYS A 111 -13.53 13.00 0.61
CA LYS A 111 -13.46 13.81 -0.60
C LYS A 111 -14.84 14.19 -1.17
N TYR A 112 -15.85 13.38 -0.91
CA TYR A 112 -17.21 13.52 -1.49
C TYR A 112 -18.30 13.92 -0.48
N ASN A 113 -17.94 14.49 0.66
CA ASN A 113 -18.86 14.89 1.72
C ASN A 113 -19.56 13.68 2.39
N ILE A 114 -18.93 13.19 3.42
CA ILE A 114 -19.37 12.02 4.21
C ILE A 114 -20.85 12.06 4.57
N ASP A 115 -21.36 13.22 4.97
CA ASP A 115 -22.73 13.35 5.50
C ASP A 115 -23.77 13.06 4.43
N LEU A 116 -23.58 13.59 3.22
CA LEU A 116 -24.48 13.34 2.09
C LEU A 116 -24.38 11.91 1.58
N ASN A 117 -23.18 11.35 1.50
CA ASN A 117 -22.97 9.96 1.12
C ASN A 117 -23.54 9.01 2.17
N PHE A 118 -23.34 9.28 3.45
CA PHE A 118 -23.87 8.47 4.54
C PHE A 118 -25.40 8.49 4.55
N LEU A 119 -26.02 9.65 4.43
CA LEU A 119 -27.48 9.79 4.34
C LEU A 119 -28.06 9.10 3.09
N SER A 120 -27.39 9.23 1.94
CA SER A 120 -27.78 8.52 0.73
C SER A 120 -27.73 7.00 0.91
N CYS A 121 -26.72 6.49 1.59
CA CYS A 121 -26.58 5.07 1.85
C CYS A 121 -27.61 4.55 2.85
N LEU A 122 -27.93 5.31 3.88
CA LEU A 122 -29.00 4.98 4.82
C LEU A 122 -30.38 4.93 4.12
N SER A 123 -30.64 5.85 3.22
CA SER A 123 -31.91 5.89 2.48
C SER A 123 -32.04 4.77 1.45
N ASN A 124 -30.95 4.35 0.83
CA ASN A 124 -30.94 3.33 -0.23
C ASN A 124 -30.54 1.92 0.28
N GLY A 125 -30.19 1.78 1.56
CA GLY A 125 -29.84 0.50 2.17
C GLY A 125 -28.49 -0.10 1.72
N ASN A 126 -27.67 0.64 0.94
CA ASN A 126 -26.41 0.14 0.43
C ASN A 126 -25.22 1.03 0.85
N VAL A 127 -24.69 0.75 2.03
CA VAL A 127 -23.52 1.48 2.58
C VAL A 127 -22.25 1.30 1.74
N SER A 128 -22.16 0.22 0.97
CA SER A 128 -20.99 -0.04 0.11
C SER A 128 -20.79 1.04 -0.95
N ASP A 129 -21.88 1.64 -1.44
CA ASP A 129 -21.81 2.66 -2.48
C ASP A 129 -21.43 4.05 -1.94
N ALA A 130 -21.18 4.19 -0.63
CA ALA A 130 -20.73 5.46 -0.03
C ALA A 130 -19.32 5.87 -0.47
N SER A 131 -18.51 4.95 -1.00
CA SER A 131 -17.21 5.24 -1.55
C SER A 131 -17.02 4.61 -2.91
N PHE A 132 -16.14 5.18 -3.74
CA PHE A 132 -15.81 4.61 -5.04
C PHE A 132 -15.22 3.19 -4.91
N CYS A 133 -14.37 2.99 -3.92
CA CYS A 133 -13.81 1.68 -3.63
C CYS A 133 -14.89 0.65 -3.21
N GLY A 134 -15.84 1.05 -2.38
CA GLY A 134 -16.99 0.21 -2.00
C GLY A 134 -17.90 -0.09 -3.19
N TYR A 135 -18.14 0.89 -4.04
CA TYR A 135 -18.89 0.70 -5.29
C TYR A 135 -18.25 -0.36 -6.20
N LEU A 136 -16.93 -0.28 -6.40
CA LEU A 136 -16.19 -1.27 -7.19
C LEU A 136 -16.23 -2.66 -6.53
N LEU A 137 -15.98 -2.72 -5.22
CA LEU A 137 -15.96 -3.97 -4.46
C LEU A 137 -17.33 -4.68 -4.48
N GLY A 138 -18.41 -3.93 -4.33
CA GLY A 138 -19.78 -4.48 -4.37
C GLY A 138 -20.20 -5.04 -5.73
N ARG A 139 -19.45 -4.72 -6.79
CA ARG A 139 -19.70 -5.17 -8.17
C ARG A 139 -18.60 -6.05 -8.75
N ASP A 140 -17.70 -6.53 -7.89
CA ASP A 140 -16.53 -7.33 -8.28
C ASP A 140 -15.65 -6.65 -9.37
N LEU A 141 -15.60 -5.31 -9.32
CA LEU A 141 -14.80 -4.50 -10.23
C LEU A 141 -13.43 -4.17 -9.64
N SER A 142 -12.48 -3.82 -10.49
CA SER A 142 -11.13 -3.44 -10.11
C SER A 142 -10.89 -1.93 -10.32
N SER A 143 -9.99 -1.36 -9.54
CA SER A 143 -9.48 0.00 -9.73
C SER A 143 -8.47 0.11 -10.90
N TYR A 144 -8.15 -0.98 -11.56
CA TYR A 144 -7.25 -0.98 -12.72
C TYR A 144 -7.96 -0.51 -13.98
N ASN A 145 -7.38 0.48 -14.66
CA ASN A 145 -7.87 0.97 -15.95
C ASN A 145 -6.98 0.39 -17.07
N PHE A 146 -7.51 -0.54 -17.84
CA PHE A 146 -6.80 -1.20 -18.93
C PHE A 146 -6.43 -0.28 -20.08
N ASP A 147 -7.28 0.69 -20.42
CA ASP A 147 -7.05 1.63 -21.53
C ASP A 147 -5.88 2.58 -21.23
N ARG A 148 -5.68 2.92 -19.96
CA ARG A 148 -4.62 3.84 -19.52
C ARG A 148 -3.42 3.12 -18.90
N ILE A 149 -3.47 1.80 -18.80
CA ILE A 149 -2.43 0.96 -18.18
C ILE A 149 -2.02 1.51 -16.79
N LYS A 150 -3.00 1.88 -15.99
CA LYS A 150 -2.78 2.42 -14.65
C LYS A 150 -3.95 2.13 -13.73
N THR A 151 -3.71 2.24 -12.44
CA THR A 151 -4.78 2.18 -11.44
C THR A 151 -5.39 3.56 -11.20
N THR A 152 -6.57 3.58 -10.62
CA THR A 152 -7.23 4.83 -10.19
C THR A 152 -6.75 5.30 -8.81
N GLY A 153 -5.92 4.50 -8.12
CA GLY A 153 -5.39 4.83 -6.80
C GLY A 153 -6.32 4.54 -5.62
N HIS A 154 -7.49 3.93 -5.87
CA HIS A 154 -8.47 3.61 -4.83
C HIS A 154 -8.37 2.13 -4.42
N HIS A 155 -7.19 1.70 -3.96
CA HIS A 155 -6.92 0.32 -3.57
C HIS A 155 -5.71 0.24 -2.64
N SER A 156 -5.46 -0.95 -2.15
CA SER A 156 -4.19 -1.35 -1.57
C SER A 156 -3.73 -2.66 -2.20
N TYR A 157 -2.92 -3.46 -1.53
CA TYR A 157 -2.39 -4.69 -2.11
C TYR A 157 -2.54 -5.88 -1.17
N HIS A 158 -2.69 -7.07 -1.76
CA HIS A 158 -2.24 -8.32 -1.17
C HIS A 158 -0.90 -8.67 -1.78
N PHE A 159 0.07 -9.08 -0.99
CA PHE A 159 1.42 -9.37 -1.46
C PHE A 159 2.14 -10.44 -0.65
N ASP A 160 3.18 -11.01 -1.22
CA ASP A 160 4.16 -11.85 -0.53
C ASP A 160 5.20 -10.95 0.16
N ALA A 161 5.24 -10.99 1.48
CA ALA A 161 6.16 -10.18 2.30
C ALA A 161 7.64 -10.40 1.93
N ARG A 162 8.02 -11.62 1.52
CA ARG A 162 9.39 -11.93 1.10
C ARG A 162 9.75 -11.23 -0.20
N LYS A 163 8.83 -11.22 -1.16
CA LYS A 163 9.06 -10.54 -2.45
C LYS A 163 9.12 -9.03 -2.26
N VAL A 164 8.23 -8.46 -1.44
CA VAL A 164 8.27 -7.02 -1.11
C VAL A 164 9.57 -6.65 -0.40
N GLY A 165 10.00 -7.44 0.59
CA GLY A 165 11.29 -7.22 1.27
C GLY A 165 12.47 -7.23 0.28
N LYS A 166 12.54 -8.23 -0.60
CA LYS A 166 13.59 -8.33 -1.64
C LYS A 166 13.53 -7.15 -2.63
N TYR A 167 12.34 -6.75 -3.05
CA TYR A 167 12.15 -5.61 -3.94
C TYR A 167 12.66 -4.32 -3.31
N LEU A 168 12.22 -3.99 -2.10
CA LEU A 168 12.65 -2.79 -1.38
C LEU A 168 14.16 -2.80 -1.10
N LYS A 169 14.72 -3.97 -0.72
CA LYS A 169 16.17 -4.14 -0.57
C LYS A 169 16.91 -3.77 -1.86
N SER A 170 16.46 -4.29 -3.00
CA SER A 170 17.09 -4.01 -4.29
C SER A 170 17.08 -2.52 -4.65
N ILE A 171 16.01 -1.81 -4.30
CA ILE A 171 15.88 -0.37 -4.49
C ILE A 171 16.85 0.37 -3.55
N CYS A 172 16.87 0.02 -2.26
CA CYS A 172 17.75 0.68 -1.30
C CYS A 172 19.24 0.55 -1.65
N ILE A 173 19.67 -0.60 -2.19
CA ILE A 173 21.08 -0.84 -2.57
C ILE A 173 21.50 -0.02 -3.79
N LYS A 174 20.57 0.37 -4.66
CA LYS A 174 20.86 1.20 -5.85
C LYS A 174 21.13 2.66 -5.53
N HIS A 175 20.68 3.16 -4.41
CA HIS A 175 20.73 4.58 -4.04
C HIS A 175 21.69 4.88 -2.90
#